data_5fb5d34f30718e4b43f69a2caefd7897
#
_entry.id   5fb5d34f30718e4b43f69a2caefd7897
#
_cell.length_a   1.000
_cell.length_b   1.000
_cell.length_c   1.000
_cell.angle_alpha   90.00
_cell.angle_beta   90.00
_cell.angle_gamma   90.00
#
_symmetry.space_group_name_H-M   'P 1'
#
loop_
_entity.id
_entity.type
_entity.pdbx_description
1 polymer ?
#
loop_
_entity_poly.entity_id
_entity_poly.type
_entity_poly.pdbx_seq_one_letter_code
_entity_poly.pdbx_strand_id
1 'polypeptide(L)'
;MNKLFYFVLFLCLSSTLKSEDLTSQRGMANELGPDTWARCADYLKSPLSKEYELSYERSGTMPKSPFAGEFQPKFLPPVGMEGTIQVYNMDVLNKDVNNGNQGTQMDAFGHFSYLEEPWTGSSDLDTKEAKYFGGFIQNEIKPTKDSPLLKLGIESVPPIITTAILLDVRKHVFEGKSMKAGQYVTV
;
A
#
# COMPACT_ATOMS: atom_id res chain seq x y z
N MET A 1 -10.19 36.91 -54.73
CA MET A 1 -10.70 36.17 -53.53
C MET A 1 -9.49 35.55 -52.82
N ASN A 2 -8.96 36.28 -51.83
CA ASN A 2 -7.80 35.84 -51.05
C ASN A 2 -8.27 35.03 -49.83
N LYS A 3 -7.91 33.73 -49.84
CA LYS A 3 -8.12 32.87 -48.62
C LYS A 3 -6.93 33.06 -47.73
N LEU A 4 -7.18 33.74 -46.60
CA LEU A 4 -6.24 33.89 -45.51
C LEU A 4 -6.20 32.59 -44.68
N PHE A 5 -5.07 31.87 -44.74
CA PHE A 5 -4.83 30.69 -43.90
C PHE A 5 -4.33 31.15 -42.55
N TYR A 6 -5.12 30.98 -41.51
CA TYR A 6 -4.66 31.11 -40.10
C TYR A 6 -3.92 29.88 -39.69
N PHE A 7 -2.61 30.00 -39.51
CA PHE A 7 -1.78 28.97 -38.90
C PHE A 7 -1.87 29.17 -37.38
N VAL A 8 -2.62 28.31 -36.69
CA VAL A 8 -2.67 28.28 -35.22
C VAL A 8 -1.47 27.48 -34.75
N LEU A 9 -0.46 28.19 -34.26
CA LEU A 9 0.72 27.59 -33.61
C LEU A 9 0.30 27.13 -32.22
N PHE A 10 0.06 25.82 -32.06
CA PHE A 10 -0.11 25.21 -30.75
C PHE A 10 1.27 25.13 -30.08
N LEU A 11 1.56 26.10 -29.22
CA LEU A 11 2.69 25.99 -28.28
C LEU A 11 2.32 24.93 -27.24
N CYS A 12 2.76 23.69 -27.45
CA CYS A 12 2.87 22.72 -26.36
C CYS A 12 3.90 23.24 -25.37
N LEU A 13 3.45 23.94 -24.32
CA LEU A 13 4.23 24.04 -23.09
C LEU A 13 4.37 22.64 -22.51
N SER A 14 5.44 21.95 -22.90
CA SER A 14 5.94 20.83 -22.14
C SER A 14 6.43 21.39 -20.80
N SER A 15 5.53 21.42 -19.81
CA SER A 15 5.95 21.46 -18.42
C SER A 15 6.78 20.18 -18.22
N THR A 16 8.10 20.31 -18.24
CA THR A 16 9.00 19.34 -17.68
C THR A 16 8.67 19.29 -16.18
N LEU A 17 7.65 18.48 -15.82
CA LEU A 17 7.57 17.93 -14.48
C LEU A 17 8.95 17.33 -14.26
N LYS A 18 9.79 17.97 -13.41
CA LYS A 18 10.96 17.33 -12.86
C LYS A 18 10.44 16.02 -12.30
N SER A 19 10.80 14.91 -12.92
CA SER A 19 10.62 13.59 -12.35
C SER A 19 11.31 13.64 -11.00
N GLU A 20 10.54 13.75 -9.93
CA GLU A 20 11.07 13.65 -8.58
C GLU A 20 11.80 12.31 -8.53
N ASP A 21 13.03 12.30 -8.04
CA ASP A 21 13.81 11.08 -7.95
C ASP A 21 13.14 10.14 -6.95
N LEU A 22 12.31 9.23 -7.45
CA LEU A 22 11.61 8.25 -6.63
C LEU A 22 12.54 7.15 -6.10
N THR A 23 13.78 7.08 -6.56
CA THR A 23 14.73 6.04 -6.18
C THR A 23 14.97 6.03 -4.67
N SER A 24 15.11 7.21 -4.06
CA SER A 24 15.29 7.36 -2.61
C SER A 24 14.05 6.97 -1.79
N GLN A 25 12.88 6.87 -2.41
CA GLN A 25 11.60 6.64 -1.73
C GLN A 25 11.13 5.18 -1.82
N ARG A 26 11.69 4.36 -2.69
CA ARG A 26 11.19 3.01 -3.03
C ARG A 26 11.94 1.86 -2.34
N GLY A 27 13.09 2.11 -1.76
CA GLY A 27 13.91 1.05 -1.16
C GLY A 27 14.16 -0.11 -2.12
N MET A 28 13.96 -1.34 -1.66
CA MET A 28 14.14 -2.55 -2.48
C MET A 28 13.18 -2.65 -3.67
N ALA A 29 12.10 -1.87 -3.71
CA ALA A 29 11.22 -1.84 -4.87
C ALA A 29 11.87 -1.24 -6.13
N ASN A 30 13.05 -0.62 -6.01
CA ASN A 30 13.87 -0.20 -7.15
C ASN A 30 14.39 -1.39 -7.96
N GLU A 31 14.48 -2.57 -7.35
CA GLU A 31 14.92 -3.81 -8.01
C GLU A 31 13.78 -4.50 -8.79
N LEU A 32 12.54 -3.98 -8.69
CA LEU A 32 11.40 -4.50 -9.43
C LEU A 32 11.34 -3.89 -10.83
N GLY A 33 11.08 -4.72 -11.81
CA GLY A 33 11.00 -4.27 -13.18
C GLY A 33 10.96 -5.40 -14.21
N PRO A 34 11.19 -5.11 -15.49
CA PRO A 34 11.10 -6.08 -16.58
C PRO A 34 11.87 -7.37 -16.34
N ASP A 35 13.04 -7.29 -15.73
CA ASP A 35 13.87 -8.49 -15.47
C ASP A 35 13.27 -9.40 -14.41
N THR A 36 12.69 -8.84 -13.35
CA THR A 36 11.98 -9.63 -12.33
C THR A 36 10.69 -10.21 -12.91
N TRP A 37 9.98 -9.44 -13.71
CA TRP A 37 8.74 -9.87 -14.36
C TRP A 37 8.99 -11.01 -15.37
N ALA A 38 10.04 -10.90 -16.18
CA ALA A 38 10.41 -11.94 -17.14
C ALA A 38 10.73 -13.26 -16.44
N ARG A 39 11.51 -13.23 -15.35
CA ARG A 39 11.78 -14.44 -14.54
C ARG A 39 10.49 -15.06 -13.99
N CYS A 40 9.56 -14.24 -13.48
CA CYS A 40 8.28 -14.76 -12.97
C CYS A 40 7.41 -15.34 -14.09
N ALA A 41 7.40 -14.72 -15.27
CA ALA A 41 6.66 -15.22 -16.43
C ALA A 41 7.13 -16.62 -16.85
N ASP A 42 8.41 -16.92 -16.73
CA ASP A 42 8.93 -18.26 -17.05
C ASP A 42 8.43 -19.34 -16.08
N TYR A 43 8.28 -19.00 -14.79
CA TYR A 43 7.63 -19.91 -13.84
C TYR A 43 6.14 -20.13 -14.17
N LEU A 44 5.43 -19.10 -14.58
CA LEU A 44 4.00 -19.19 -14.92
C LEU A 44 3.75 -20.07 -16.17
N LYS A 45 4.71 -20.21 -17.06
CA LYS A 45 4.62 -21.10 -18.23
C LYS A 45 4.72 -22.59 -17.88
N SER A 46 5.18 -22.92 -16.68
CA SER A 46 5.32 -24.31 -16.26
C SER A 46 3.95 -24.97 -16.10
N PRO A 47 3.73 -26.19 -16.65
CA PRO A 47 2.50 -26.94 -16.41
C PRO A 47 2.35 -27.41 -14.96
N LEU A 48 3.40 -27.27 -14.14
CA LEU A 48 3.41 -27.59 -12.71
C LEU A 48 3.12 -26.38 -11.83
N SER A 49 2.90 -25.21 -12.43
CA SER A 49 2.55 -24.00 -11.68
C SER A 49 1.27 -24.19 -10.89
N LYS A 50 1.26 -23.66 -9.66
CA LYS A 50 0.12 -23.71 -8.76
C LYS A 50 -0.12 -22.30 -8.20
N GLU A 51 -1.39 -22.00 -7.99
CA GLU A 51 -1.84 -20.81 -7.34
C GLU A 51 -2.05 -21.07 -5.84
N TYR A 52 -1.68 -20.09 -5.01
CA TYR A 52 -1.89 -20.11 -3.58
C TYR A 52 -2.41 -18.76 -3.15
N GLU A 53 -3.62 -18.72 -2.60
CA GLU A 53 -4.17 -17.54 -1.95
C GLU A 53 -3.52 -17.37 -0.56
N LEU A 54 -2.84 -16.27 -0.33
CA LEU A 54 -2.13 -15.97 0.93
C LEU A 54 -2.87 -14.97 1.81
N SER A 55 -3.98 -14.43 1.35
CA SER A 55 -4.82 -13.53 2.13
C SER A 55 -5.97 -14.26 2.80
N TYR A 56 -6.44 -13.70 3.90
CA TYR A 56 -7.68 -14.16 4.52
C TYR A 56 -8.88 -13.56 3.79
N GLU A 57 -9.96 -14.33 3.69
CA GLU A 57 -11.27 -13.76 3.40
C GLU A 57 -11.64 -12.79 4.51
N ARG A 58 -11.92 -11.54 4.14
CA ARG A 58 -12.29 -10.52 5.12
C ARG A 58 -13.72 -10.72 5.58
N SER A 59 -13.89 -10.94 6.87
CA SER A 59 -15.19 -11.17 7.51
C SER A 59 -15.19 -10.62 8.94
N GLY A 60 -16.37 -10.46 9.52
CA GLY A 60 -16.50 -10.08 10.93
C GLY A 60 -15.96 -11.09 11.93
N THR A 61 -15.66 -12.33 11.48
CA THR A 61 -15.13 -13.42 12.32
C THR A 61 -13.63 -13.65 12.15
N MET A 62 -12.99 -12.93 11.23
CA MET A 62 -11.54 -13.06 11.03
C MET A 62 -10.76 -12.64 12.29
N PRO A 63 -9.52 -13.16 12.48
CA PRO A 63 -8.65 -12.67 13.56
C PRO A 63 -8.42 -11.17 13.44
N LYS A 64 -8.60 -10.45 14.54
CA LYS A 64 -8.51 -8.99 14.58
C LYS A 64 -7.14 -8.54 15.06
N SER A 65 -6.60 -7.51 14.44
CA SER A 65 -5.56 -6.70 15.04
C SER A 65 -6.15 -5.84 16.17
N PRO A 66 -5.46 -5.62 17.28
CA PRO A 66 -5.93 -4.72 18.33
C PRO A 66 -6.08 -3.27 17.84
N PHE A 67 -5.50 -2.92 16.71
CA PHE A 67 -5.53 -1.58 16.13
C PHE A 67 -6.58 -1.41 15.03
N ALA A 68 -7.26 -2.47 14.62
CA ALA A 68 -8.11 -2.45 13.42
C ALA A 68 -9.59 -2.18 13.68
N GLY A 69 -10.09 -2.45 14.88
CA GLY A 69 -11.53 -2.46 15.14
C GLY A 69 -12.25 -3.64 14.46
N GLU A 70 -13.55 -3.55 14.31
CA GLU A 70 -14.35 -4.62 13.70
C GLU A 70 -14.54 -4.40 12.20
N PHE A 71 -14.31 -5.44 11.42
CA PHE A 71 -14.66 -5.44 10.01
C PHE A 71 -16.16 -5.68 9.87
N GLN A 72 -16.91 -4.65 9.51
CA GLN A 72 -18.38 -4.70 9.39
C GLN A 72 -18.81 -4.05 8.07
N PRO A 73 -18.91 -4.82 6.98
CA PRO A 73 -19.47 -4.31 5.75
C PRO A 73 -20.98 -4.03 5.95
N LYS A 74 -21.43 -2.88 5.50
CA LYS A 74 -22.86 -2.56 5.41
C LYS A 74 -23.33 -2.81 3.99
N PHE A 75 -24.17 -3.82 3.83
CA PHE A 75 -24.81 -4.11 2.55
C PHE A 75 -25.94 -3.12 2.29
N LEU A 76 -26.00 -2.59 1.08
CA LEU A 76 -27.04 -1.67 0.64
C LEU A 76 -28.03 -2.40 -0.27
N PRO A 77 -29.30 -1.96 -0.32
CA PRO A 77 -30.26 -2.48 -1.27
C PRO A 77 -29.78 -2.29 -2.71
N PRO A 78 -30.22 -3.13 -3.66
CA PRO A 78 -29.97 -2.88 -5.08
C PRO A 78 -30.46 -1.51 -5.50
N VAL A 79 -29.68 -0.80 -6.30
CA VAL A 79 -29.98 0.54 -6.79
C VAL A 79 -30.05 0.54 -8.31
N GLY A 80 -31.15 1.07 -8.86
CA GLY A 80 -31.30 1.33 -10.28
C GLY A 80 -30.74 2.70 -10.65
N MET A 81 -30.18 2.81 -11.85
CA MET A 81 -29.77 4.09 -12.40
C MET A 81 -30.90 4.63 -13.28
N GLU A 82 -31.46 5.79 -12.91
CA GLU A 82 -32.56 6.43 -13.63
C GLU A 82 -32.21 6.65 -15.10
N GLY A 83 -33.16 6.36 -15.99
CA GLY A 83 -32.97 6.48 -17.44
C GLY A 83 -32.15 5.37 -18.10
N THR A 84 -31.76 4.35 -17.34
CA THR A 84 -31.02 3.19 -17.86
C THR A 84 -31.68 1.87 -17.49
N ILE A 85 -31.18 0.76 -18.05
CA ILE A 85 -31.55 -0.60 -17.68
C ILE A 85 -30.62 -1.20 -16.61
N GLN A 86 -29.71 -0.41 -16.06
CA GLN A 86 -28.68 -0.88 -15.13
C GLN A 86 -29.19 -0.93 -13.69
N VAL A 87 -28.92 -2.03 -13.02
CA VAL A 87 -29.09 -2.23 -11.59
C VAL A 87 -27.78 -2.72 -11.01
N TYR A 88 -27.37 -2.20 -9.86
CA TYR A 88 -26.13 -2.60 -9.21
C TYR A 88 -26.32 -2.79 -7.70
N ASN A 89 -25.50 -3.64 -7.13
CA ASN A 89 -25.41 -3.88 -5.71
C ASN A 89 -24.18 -3.16 -5.15
N MET A 90 -24.30 -2.65 -3.93
CA MET A 90 -23.20 -1.98 -3.23
C MET A 90 -23.09 -2.46 -1.80
N ASP A 91 -21.90 -2.43 -1.29
CA ASP A 91 -21.59 -2.47 0.13
C ASP A 91 -20.66 -1.31 0.51
N VAL A 92 -20.71 -0.94 1.77
CA VAL A 92 -19.89 0.15 2.32
C VAL A 92 -19.09 -0.40 3.49
N LEU A 93 -17.79 -0.20 3.46
CA LEU A 93 -16.92 -0.51 4.58
C LEU A 93 -17.03 0.58 5.65
N ASN A 94 -16.83 0.19 6.91
CA ASN A 94 -16.80 1.13 8.01
C ASN A 94 -15.70 2.17 7.79
N LYS A 95 -16.09 3.43 7.65
CA LYS A 95 -15.15 4.54 7.45
C LYS A 95 -14.28 4.85 8.68
N ASP A 96 -14.74 4.45 9.87
CA ASP A 96 -14.10 4.74 11.15
C ASP A 96 -13.17 3.61 11.63
N VAL A 97 -12.93 2.61 10.80
CA VAL A 97 -12.11 1.45 11.11
C VAL A 97 -10.84 1.48 10.26
N ASN A 98 -9.72 1.19 10.87
CA ASN A 98 -8.47 0.99 10.15
C ASN A 98 -8.50 -0.35 9.39
N ASN A 99 -9.07 -0.33 8.20
CA ASN A 99 -9.21 -1.52 7.35
C ASN A 99 -7.85 -2.06 6.86
N GLY A 100 -6.79 -1.25 6.93
CA GLY A 100 -5.43 -1.66 6.59
C GLY A 100 -4.88 -2.73 7.53
N ASN A 101 -5.19 -2.67 8.82
CA ASN A 101 -4.71 -3.62 9.83
C ASN A 101 -5.52 -4.93 9.92
N GLN A 102 -6.15 -5.35 8.83
CA GLN A 102 -6.98 -6.55 8.78
C GLN A 102 -6.54 -7.51 7.67
N GLY A 103 -5.68 -8.46 8.03
CA GLY A 103 -5.14 -9.45 7.11
C GLY A 103 -3.86 -9.01 6.40
N THR A 104 -3.61 -9.57 5.23
CA THR A 104 -2.42 -9.26 4.44
C THR A 104 -2.47 -7.83 3.92
N GLN A 105 -1.42 -7.07 4.19
CA GLN A 105 -1.29 -5.68 3.79
C GLN A 105 0.17 -5.32 3.53
N MET A 106 0.39 -4.16 2.96
CA MET A 106 1.70 -3.53 2.85
C MET A 106 1.59 -2.08 3.30
N ASP A 107 2.43 -1.71 4.26
CA ASP A 107 2.54 -0.35 4.75
C ASP A 107 3.57 0.42 3.94
N ALA A 108 3.28 1.69 3.66
CA ALA A 108 4.22 2.59 3.02
C ALA A 108 5.37 2.95 3.98
N PHE A 109 6.53 3.30 3.45
CA PHE A 109 7.66 3.79 4.28
C PHE A 109 7.32 5.04 5.08
N GLY A 110 6.35 5.84 4.63
CA GLY A 110 5.84 7.00 5.35
C GLY A 110 4.89 6.66 6.51
N HIS A 111 4.61 5.36 6.76
CA HIS A 111 3.77 4.95 7.89
C HIS A 111 4.50 4.99 9.23
N PHE A 112 5.80 4.67 9.26
CA PHE A 112 6.59 4.63 10.48
C PHE A 112 7.77 5.61 10.44
N SER A 113 8.02 6.22 11.58
CA SER A 113 9.17 7.08 11.84
C SER A 113 9.78 6.79 13.19
N TYR A 114 10.96 7.33 13.44
CA TYR A 114 11.68 7.15 14.68
C TYR A 114 12.04 8.51 15.28
N LEU A 115 11.83 8.64 16.57
CA LEU A 115 12.36 9.73 17.38
C LEU A 115 13.78 9.38 17.85
N GLU A 116 14.57 10.37 18.22
CA GLU A 116 15.89 10.13 18.80
C GLU A 116 15.80 9.50 20.20
N GLU A 117 14.80 9.94 20.97
CA GLU A 117 14.53 9.41 22.31
C GLU A 117 13.10 8.88 22.42
N PRO A 118 12.87 7.85 23.24
CA PRO A 118 11.53 7.31 23.44
C PRO A 118 10.59 8.36 24.05
N TRP A 119 9.44 8.54 23.43
CA TRP A 119 8.40 9.38 24.00
C TRP A 119 7.79 8.73 25.25
N THR A 120 7.79 9.47 26.36
CA THR A 120 7.32 8.97 27.65
C THR A 120 5.80 9.07 27.86
N GLY A 121 5.08 9.69 26.94
CA GLY A 121 3.63 9.93 27.05
C GLY A 121 3.24 11.10 27.96
N SER A 122 4.21 11.81 28.57
CA SER A 122 3.98 12.85 29.58
C SER A 122 3.80 14.27 29.01
N SER A 123 4.00 14.46 27.72
CA SER A 123 3.89 15.75 27.03
C SER A 123 3.29 15.57 25.64
N ASP A 124 2.93 16.67 24.99
CA ASP A 124 2.59 16.64 23.57
C ASP A 124 3.78 16.09 22.77
N LEU A 125 3.49 15.17 21.85
CA LEU A 125 4.50 14.58 21.00
C LEU A 125 4.94 15.57 19.93
N ASP A 126 6.18 16.06 20.01
CA ASP A 126 6.79 16.80 18.90
C ASP A 126 7.39 15.83 17.88
N THR A 127 6.76 15.75 16.72
CA THR A 127 7.16 14.85 15.64
C THR A 127 7.99 15.52 14.56
N LYS A 128 8.31 16.83 14.69
CA LYS A 128 8.96 17.59 13.60
C LYS A 128 10.29 16.97 13.17
N GLU A 129 11.05 16.47 14.13
CA GLU A 129 12.36 15.85 13.94
C GLU A 129 12.29 14.32 13.76
N ALA A 130 11.08 13.76 13.70
CA ALA A 130 10.91 12.33 13.47
C ALA A 130 11.51 11.95 12.11
N LYS A 131 12.36 10.91 12.11
CA LYS A 131 13.13 10.44 10.95
C LYS A 131 12.47 9.24 10.30
N TYR A 132 12.32 9.34 8.99
CA TYR A 132 11.74 8.31 8.14
C TYR A 132 12.82 7.60 7.32
N PHE A 133 12.40 6.55 6.61
CA PHE A 133 13.25 5.87 5.63
C PHE A 133 13.89 6.88 4.67
N GLY A 134 15.15 6.68 4.31
CA GLY A 134 15.88 7.58 3.40
C GLY A 134 16.33 8.90 4.02
N GLY A 135 16.12 9.09 5.34
CA GLY A 135 16.56 10.30 6.05
C GLY A 135 15.58 11.47 5.98
N PHE A 136 14.41 11.27 5.42
CA PHE A 136 13.35 12.29 5.40
C PHE A 136 12.85 12.61 6.81
N ILE A 137 12.41 13.84 7.03
CA ILE A 137 11.81 14.30 8.28
C ILE A 137 10.30 14.52 8.13
N GLN A 138 9.58 14.58 9.24
CA GLN A 138 8.12 14.71 9.27
C GLN A 138 7.60 15.83 8.38
N ASN A 139 8.25 16.99 8.39
CA ASN A 139 7.80 18.16 7.63
C ASN A 139 7.88 17.96 6.10
N GLU A 140 8.76 17.09 5.63
CA GLU A 140 8.86 16.72 4.21
C GLU A 140 7.83 15.69 3.80
N ILE A 141 7.47 14.79 4.73
CA ILE A 141 6.55 13.67 4.49
C ILE A 141 5.09 14.11 4.63
N LYS A 142 4.76 14.79 5.73
CA LYS A 142 3.41 15.22 6.08
C LYS A 142 3.49 16.53 6.87
N PRO A 143 3.55 17.68 6.20
CA PRO A 143 3.80 18.97 6.85
C PRO A 143 2.67 19.45 7.76
N THR A 144 1.44 18.97 7.54
CA THR A 144 0.30 19.28 8.39
C THR A 144 -0.50 18.03 8.71
N LYS A 145 -1.30 18.08 9.78
CA LYS A 145 -2.18 16.96 10.16
C LYS A 145 -3.17 16.54 9.05
N ASP A 146 -3.56 17.48 8.21
CA ASP A 146 -4.57 17.30 7.17
C ASP A 146 -3.97 17.04 5.78
N SER A 147 -2.65 17.16 5.62
CA SER A 147 -2.00 16.82 4.35
C SER A 147 -1.93 15.31 4.14
N PRO A 148 -1.98 14.82 2.88
CA PRO A 148 -1.58 13.47 2.57
C PRO A 148 -0.07 13.28 2.81
N LEU A 149 0.42 12.06 2.65
CA LEU A 149 1.86 11.83 2.50
C LEU A 149 2.30 12.44 1.16
N LEU A 150 3.28 13.34 1.22
CA LEU A 150 3.87 13.97 0.04
C LEU A 150 5.02 13.16 -0.55
N LYS A 151 5.63 12.30 0.28
CA LYS A 151 6.71 11.38 -0.08
C LYS A 151 6.51 10.06 0.67
N LEU A 152 7.19 9.02 0.23
CA LEU A 152 7.18 7.69 0.84
C LEU A 152 5.78 7.06 0.90
N GLY A 153 4.84 7.50 0.04
CA GLY A 153 3.51 6.92 -0.09
C GLY A 153 3.54 5.60 -0.85
N ILE A 154 2.52 4.78 -0.62
CA ILE A 154 2.39 3.46 -1.26
C ILE A 154 2.26 3.55 -2.78
N GLU A 155 1.74 4.64 -3.30
CA GLU A 155 1.57 4.92 -4.73
C GLU A 155 2.89 5.03 -5.49
N SER A 156 4.01 5.25 -4.78
CA SER A 156 5.35 5.27 -5.36
C SER A 156 5.92 3.87 -5.64
N VAL A 157 5.34 2.83 -5.03
CA VAL A 157 5.79 1.45 -5.18
C VAL A 157 5.20 0.84 -6.45
N PRO A 158 6.02 0.33 -7.38
CA PRO A 158 5.51 -0.32 -8.58
C PRO A 158 4.82 -1.65 -8.24
N PRO A 159 4.06 -2.25 -9.18
CA PRO A 159 3.51 -3.59 -8.99
C PRO A 159 4.59 -4.60 -8.60
N ILE A 160 4.35 -5.33 -7.53
CA ILE A 160 5.29 -6.32 -7.00
C ILE A 160 5.04 -7.66 -7.70
N ILE A 161 5.89 -7.97 -8.68
CA ILE A 161 5.93 -9.27 -9.37
C ILE A 161 7.36 -9.76 -9.25
N THR A 162 7.58 -10.70 -8.33
CA THR A 162 8.91 -11.19 -8.00
C THR A 162 8.85 -12.59 -7.42
N THR A 163 10.01 -13.24 -7.29
CA THR A 163 10.15 -14.48 -6.53
C THR A 163 10.11 -14.18 -5.03
N ALA A 164 9.69 -15.16 -4.24
CA ALA A 164 9.64 -15.06 -2.80
C ALA A 164 10.24 -16.30 -2.13
N ILE A 165 10.67 -16.15 -0.89
CA ILE A 165 11.11 -17.25 -0.03
C ILE A 165 10.04 -17.47 1.04
N LEU A 166 9.50 -18.68 1.10
CA LEU A 166 8.62 -19.08 2.18
C LEU A 166 9.45 -19.53 3.39
N LEU A 167 9.36 -18.80 4.49
CA LEU A 167 9.94 -19.19 5.77
C LEU A 167 8.86 -19.97 6.55
N ASP A 168 8.91 -21.29 6.49
CA ASP A 168 7.93 -22.15 7.20
C ASP A 168 8.25 -22.23 8.69
N VAL A 169 7.98 -21.14 9.39
CA VAL A 169 8.21 -20.97 10.82
C VAL A 169 7.40 -21.98 11.63
N ARG A 170 6.16 -22.27 11.22
CA ARG A 170 5.32 -23.26 11.89
C ARG A 170 6.00 -24.61 11.94
N LYS A 171 6.54 -25.07 10.82
CA LYS A 171 7.20 -26.36 10.72
C LYS A 171 8.53 -26.39 11.45
N HIS A 172 9.38 -25.38 11.25
CA HIS A 172 10.77 -25.45 11.67
C HIS A 172 11.04 -24.85 13.05
N VAL A 173 10.20 -23.94 13.52
CA VAL A 173 10.36 -23.31 14.85
C VAL A 173 9.33 -23.85 15.85
N PHE A 174 8.10 -24.08 15.42
CA PHE A 174 7.00 -24.50 16.29
C PHE A 174 6.57 -25.96 16.11
N GLU A 175 7.39 -26.79 15.49
CA GLU A 175 7.16 -28.25 15.33
C GLU A 175 5.75 -28.59 14.77
N GLY A 176 5.27 -27.81 13.84
CA GLY A 176 3.92 -27.95 13.26
C GLY A 176 2.78 -27.34 14.08
N LYS A 177 3.05 -26.83 15.29
CA LYS A 177 2.04 -26.19 16.14
C LYS A 177 1.79 -24.76 15.68
N SER A 178 0.59 -24.26 15.91
CA SER A 178 0.27 -22.84 15.66
C SER A 178 0.91 -21.95 16.71
N MET A 179 1.39 -20.77 16.28
CA MET A 179 1.86 -19.74 17.19
C MET A 179 0.71 -19.26 18.10
N LYS A 180 1.04 -18.97 19.33
CA LYS A 180 0.12 -18.35 20.30
C LYS A 180 0.33 -16.84 20.32
N ALA A 181 -0.68 -16.11 20.79
CA ALA A 181 -0.54 -14.68 21.01
C ALA A 181 0.67 -14.39 21.93
N GLY A 182 1.46 -13.38 21.57
CA GLY A 182 2.67 -13.00 22.30
C GLY A 182 3.93 -13.83 21.98
N GLN A 183 3.87 -14.80 21.08
CA GLN A 183 5.06 -15.48 20.56
C GLN A 183 5.66 -14.70 19.39
N TYR A 184 6.97 -14.65 19.34
CA TYR A 184 7.74 -13.97 18.30
C TYR A 184 8.66 -14.94 17.58
N VAL A 185 8.94 -14.64 16.34
CA VAL A 185 10.03 -15.27 15.60
C VAL A 185 11.29 -14.45 15.86
N THR A 186 12.30 -15.09 16.47
CA THR A 186 13.61 -14.49 16.69
C THR A 186 14.64 -15.10 15.76
N VAL A 187 15.66 -14.35 15.40
CA VAL A 187 16.85 -14.81 14.66
C VAL A 187 17.89 -15.32 15.62
#